data_ca0946cb923a7d405023def4654456ef
#
_entry.id   ca0946cb923a7d405023def4654456ef
#
_cell.length_a   1.000
_cell.length_b   1.000
_cell.length_c   1.000
_cell.angle_alpha   90.00
_cell.angle_beta   90.00
_cell.angle_gamma   90.00
#
_symmetry.space_group_name_H-M   'P 1'
#
loop_
_entity.id
_entity.type
_entity.pdbx_description
1 polymer ?
#
loop_
_entity_poly.entity_id
_entity_poly.type
_entity_poly.pdbx_seq_one_letter_code
_entity_poly.pdbx_strand_id
1 'polypeptide(L)'
;MTNDPVQLAEKAKDVAGILKLLSNHYRLMILCCLADNELTVGELNMHIELSQSALSQHLAKLREHGMVETRRVSQTIYYRIANPKIKELLAVLQQQFC
;
A
#
# COMPACT_ATOMS: atom_id res chain seq x y z
N MET A 1 12.24 -13.88 -10.02
CA MET A 1 12.68 -14.63 -8.83
C MET A 1 13.80 -15.60 -9.18
N THR A 2 14.52 -16.05 -8.19
CA THR A 2 15.60 -17.02 -8.34
C THR A 2 15.07 -18.44 -8.63
N ASN A 3 15.91 -19.28 -9.29
CA ASN A 3 15.59 -20.70 -9.50
C ASN A 3 16.15 -21.61 -8.41
N ASP A 4 16.92 -21.09 -7.45
CA ASP A 4 17.41 -21.86 -6.31
C ASP A 4 16.23 -22.23 -5.41
N PRO A 5 15.96 -23.54 -5.13
CA PRO A 5 14.78 -23.94 -4.37
C PRO A 5 14.68 -23.32 -2.98
N VAL A 6 15.81 -23.16 -2.28
CA VAL A 6 15.82 -22.59 -0.92
C VAL A 6 15.50 -21.10 -0.99
N GLN A 7 16.19 -20.36 -1.86
CA GLN A 7 15.94 -18.93 -2.04
C GLN A 7 14.55 -18.67 -2.61
N LEU A 8 14.08 -19.53 -3.51
CA LEU A 8 12.74 -19.40 -4.08
C LEU A 8 11.68 -19.54 -2.99
N ALA A 9 11.83 -20.50 -2.10
CA ALA A 9 10.87 -20.70 -1.01
C ALA A 9 10.79 -19.48 -0.09
N GLU A 10 11.94 -18.89 0.26
CA GLU A 10 12.00 -17.68 1.08
C GLU A 10 11.37 -16.46 0.36
N LYS A 11 11.74 -16.26 -0.89
CA LYS A 11 11.22 -15.15 -1.68
C LYS A 11 9.71 -15.29 -1.94
N ALA A 12 9.26 -16.50 -2.22
CA ALA A 12 7.84 -16.75 -2.43
C ALA A 12 7.02 -16.45 -1.17
N LYS A 13 7.53 -16.78 0.00
CA LYS A 13 6.88 -16.47 1.26
C LYS A 13 6.76 -14.95 1.47
N ASP A 14 7.85 -14.23 1.22
CA ASP A 14 7.86 -12.76 1.36
C ASP A 14 6.88 -12.11 0.38
N VAL A 15 6.92 -12.52 -0.88
CA VAL A 15 6.03 -11.97 -1.92
C VAL A 15 4.57 -12.32 -1.63
N ALA A 16 4.31 -13.54 -1.18
CA ALA A 16 2.95 -13.95 -0.81
C ALA A 16 2.40 -13.09 0.34
N GLY A 17 3.24 -12.72 1.30
CA GLY A 17 2.87 -11.80 2.36
C GLY A 17 2.47 -10.43 1.83
N ILE A 18 3.21 -9.90 0.86
CA ILE A 18 2.88 -8.64 0.18
C ILE A 18 1.55 -8.76 -0.55
N LEU A 19 1.38 -9.82 -1.34
CA LEU A 19 0.16 -10.03 -2.11
C LEU A 19 -1.06 -10.19 -1.19
N LYS A 20 -0.89 -10.79 -0.03
CA LYS A 20 -1.96 -10.91 0.96
C LYS A 20 -2.43 -9.54 1.45
N LEU A 21 -1.51 -8.61 1.68
CA LEU A 21 -1.87 -7.24 2.05
C LEU A 21 -2.63 -6.54 0.93
N LEU A 22 -2.25 -6.79 -0.33
CA LEU A 22 -2.89 -6.20 -1.50
C LEU A 22 -4.22 -6.85 -1.83
N SER A 23 -4.52 -8.04 -1.31
CA SER A 23 -5.73 -8.79 -1.64
C SER A 23 -7.00 -8.30 -0.94
N ASN A 24 -7.00 -7.07 -0.44
CA ASN A 24 -8.16 -6.37 0.10
C ASN A 24 -8.39 -5.14 -0.79
N HIS A 25 -9.61 -5.01 -1.35
CA HIS A 25 -9.82 -3.95 -2.33
C HIS A 25 -9.71 -2.54 -1.74
N TYR A 26 -10.01 -2.33 -0.47
CA TYR A 26 -9.83 -1.02 0.16
C TYR A 26 -8.35 -0.68 0.33
N ARG A 27 -7.53 -1.64 0.75
CA ARG A 27 -6.09 -1.41 0.85
C ARG A 27 -5.48 -1.17 -0.52
N LEU A 28 -5.95 -1.90 -1.54
CA LEU A 28 -5.49 -1.67 -2.91
C LEU A 28 -5.87 -0.26 -3.39
N MET A 29 -7.09 0.18 -3.11
CA MET A 29 -7.53 1.54 -3.45
C MET A 29 -6.66 2.61 -2.77
N ILE A 30 -6.36 2.42 -1.49
CA ILE A 30 -5.49 3.33 -0.74
C ILE A 30 -4.14 3.47 -1.43
N LEU A 31 -3.50 2.34 -1.73
CA LEU A 31 -2.19 2.33 -2.36
C LEU A 31 -2.22 2.95 -3.75
N CYS A 32 -3.26 2.69 -4.53
CA CYS A 32 -3.42 3.32 -5.84
C CYS A 32 -3.56 4.84 -5.73
N CYS A 33 -4.31 5.33 -4.73
CA CYS A 33 -4.42 6.77 -4.48
C CYS A 33 -3.06 7.38 -4.10
N LEU A 34 -2.24 6.64 -3.36
CA LEU A 34 -0.93 7.11 -2.91
C LEU A 34 0.18 6.90 -3.93
N ALA A 35 -0.10 6.27 -5.08
CA ALA A 35 0.93 5.94 -6.07
C ALA A 35 1.67 7.18 -6.57
N ASP A 36 0.96 8.29 -6.75
CA ASP A 36 1.51 9.51 -7.33
C ASP A 36 1.54 10.68 -6.36
N ASN A 37 0.90 10.58 -5.19
CA ASN A 37 0.71 11.70 -4.29
C ASN A 37 0.80 11.30 -2.82
N GLU A 38 1.30 12.22 -2.00
CA GLU A 38 1.09 12.15 -0.56
C GLU A 38 -0.32 12.68 -0.26
N LEU A 39 -1.08 11.98 0.57
CA LEU A 39 -2.44 12.36 0.92
C LEU A 39 -2.68 12.23 2.42
N THR A 40 -3.56 13.08 2.92
CA THR A 40 -4.08 12.97 4.30
C THR A 40 -5.20 11.95 4.35
N VAL A 41 -5.58 11.51 5.55
CA VAL A 41 -6.74 10.63 5.75
C VAL A 41 -8.01 11.28 5.17
N GLY A 42 -8.18 12.58 5.38
CA GLY A 42 -9.34 13.31 4.85
C GLY A 42 -9.40 13.27 3.33
N GLU A 43 -8.25 13.47 2.68
CA GLU A 43 -8.16 13.42 1.22
C GLU A 43 -8.42 12.01 0.69
N LEU A 44 -7.87 10.99 1.35
CA LEU A 44 -8.17 9.58 1.00
C LEU A 44 -9.66 9.28 1.16
N ASN A 45 -10.28 9.79 2.19
CA ASN A 45 -11.70 9.56 2.46
C ASN A 45 -12.61 10.20 1.41
N MET A 46 -12.14 11.21 0.70
CA MET A 46 -12.87 11.79 -0.43
C MET A 46 -12.97 10.82 -1.61
N HIS A 47 -12.04 9.89 -1.73
CA HIS A 47 -11.98 8.91 -2.83
C HIS A 47 -12.47 7.53 -2.44
N ILE A 48 -12.46 7.22 -1.14
CA ILE A 48 -12.75 5.88 -0.65
C ILE A 48 -13.92 5.93 0.33
N GLU A 49 -15.00 5.24 0.00
CA GLU A 49 -16.20 5.20 0.83
C GLU A 49 -16.03 4.23 1.99
N LEU A 50 -15.43 4.73 3.05
CA LEU A 50 -15.28 4.02 4.32
C LEU A 50 -15.46 5.03 5.45
N SER A 51 -15.80 4.54 6.64
CA SER A 51 -15.70 5.37 7.82
C SER A 51 -14.23 5.76 8.03
N GLN A 52 -13.98 6.91 8.62
CA GLN A 52 -12.62 7.33 8.92
C GLN A 52 -11.91 6.32 9.83
N SER A 53 -12.66 5.70 10.74
CA SER A 53 -12.14 4.67 11.63
C SER A 53 -11.66 3.43 10.87
N ALA A 54 -12.44 2.94 9.92
CA ALA A 54 -12.07 1.78 9.09
C ALA A 54 -10.88 2.12 8.21
N LEU A 55 -10.87 3.30 7.60
CA LEU A 55 -9.76 3.77 6.77
C LEU A 55 -8.46 3.84 7.58
N SER A 56 -8.53 4.39 8.79
CA SER A 56 -7.38 4.49 9.69
C SER A 56 -6.84 3.11 10.08
N GLN A 57 -7.72 2.12 10.26
CA GLN A 57 -7.30 0.75 10.55
C GLN A 57 -6.54 0.12 9.39
N HIS A 58 -7.01 0.32 8.14
CA HIS A 58 -6.29 -0.15 6.97
C HIS A 58 -4.92 0.53 6.83
N LEU A 59 -4.86 1.83 7.05
CA LEU A 59 -3.61 2.59 7.00
C LEU A 59 -2.63 2.11 8.07
N ALA A 60 -3.11 1.83 9.28
CA ALA A 60 -2.27 1.31 10.36
C ALA A 60 -1.67 -0.04 9.98
N LYS A 61 -2.45 -0.93 9.39
CA LYS A 61 -1.98 -2.23 8.93
C LYS A 61 -0.93 -2.11 7.83
N LEU A 62 -1.17 -1.25 6.85
CA LEU A 62 -0.21 -0.99 5.79
C LEU A 62 1.09 -0.39 6.32
N ARG A 63 0.98 0.51 7.29
CA ARG A 63 2.14 1.13 7.93
C ARG A 63 2.95 0.14 8.74
N GLU A 64 2.27 -0.73 9.50
CA GLU A 64 2.90 -1.79 10.29
C GLU A 64 3.76 -2.71 9.42
N HIS A 65 3.33 -2.98 8.21
CA HIS A 65 4.04 -3.85 7.26
C HIS A 65 4.96 -3.10 6.30
N GLY A 66 5.21 -1.83 6.54
CA GLY A 66 6.16 -1.05 5.75
C GLY A 66 5.70 -0.69 4.35
N MET A 67 4.41 -0.78 4.06
CA MET A 67 3.86 -0.41 2.75
C MET A 67 3.70 1.10 2.60
N VAL A 68 3.33 1.77 3.70
CA VAL A 68 3.18 3.22 3.73
C VAL A 68 3.96 3.79 4.89
N GLU A 69 4.30 5.05 4.78
CA GLU A 69 4.93 5.83 5.84
C GLU A 69 4.25 7.18 5.95
N THR A 70 4.50 7.89 7.05
CA THR A 70 3.87 9.16 7.32
C THR A 70 4.90 10.28 7.38
N ARG A 71 4.46 11.47 7.01
CA ARG A 71 5.23 12.71 7.15
C ARG A 71 4.32 13.73 7.84
N ARG A 72 4.82 14.34 8.90
CA ARG A 72 4.05 15.31 9.66
C ARG A 72 4.50 16.72 9.33
N VAL A 73 3.51 17.58 9.01
CA VAL A 73 3.74 19.00 8.83
C VAL A 73 2.77 19.72 9.76
N SER A 74 3.29 20.29 10.85
CA SER A 74 2.48 20.88 11.90
C SER A 74 1.54 19.81 12.49
N GLN A 75 0.23 19.99 12.42
CA GLN A 75 -0.75 19.02 12.91
C GLN A 75 -1.27 18.10 11.81
N THR A 76 -0.79 18.27 10.59
CA THR A 76 -1.24 17.50 9.42
C THR A 76 -0.33 16.32 9.17
N ILE A 77 -0.92 15.14 9.01
CA ILE A 77 -0.19 13.90 8.72
C ILE A 77 -0.49 13.48 7.29
N TYR A 78 0.57 13.35 6.49
CA TYR A 78 0.51 12.88 5.13
C TYR A 78 0.97 11.43 5.07
N TYR A 79 0.27 10.62 4.29
CA TYR A 79 0.64 9.23 4.01
C TYR A 79 1.22 9.15 2.61
N ARG A 80 2.21 8.28 2.45
CA ARG A 80 2.84 8.01 1.16
C ARG A 80 3.29 6.55 1.10
N ILE A 81 3.51 6.04 -0.11
CA ILE A 81 4.06 4.70 -0.29
C ILE A 81 5.51 4.71 0.17
N ALA A 82 5.87 3.77 1.06
CA ALA A 82 7.21 3.65 1.61
C ALA A 82 8.14 2.82 0.74
N ASN A 83 7.60 1.80 0.07
CA ASN A 83 8.39 0.82 -0.68
C ASN A 83 8.31 1.09 -2.18
N PRO A 84 9.45 1.46 -2.83
CA PRO A 84 9.45 1.73 -4.27
C PRO A 84 9.01 0.54 -5.12
N LYS A 85 9.24 -0.69 -4.66
CA LYS A 85 8.82 -1.91 -5.37
C LYS A 85 7.30 -2.03 -5.43
N ILE A 86 6.61 -1.60 -4.38
CA ILE A 86 5.15 -1.57 -4.36
C ILE A 86 4.64 -0.54 -5.37
N LYS A 87 5.28 0.62 -5.44
CA LYS A 87 4.93 1.65 -6.41
C LYS A 87 5.06 1.14 -7.83
N GLU A 88 6.14 0.43 -8.14
CA GLU A 88 6.34 -0.18 -9.47
C GLU A 88 5.29 -1.25 -9.77
N LEU A 89 4.98 -2.09 -8.79
CA LEU A 89 3.96 -3.13 -8.94
C LEU A 89 2.59 -2.51 -9.24
N LEU A 90 2.23 -1.45 -8.53
CA LEU A 90 0.96 -0.76 -8.77
C LEU A 90 0.90 -0.16 -10.16
N ALA A 91 2.01 0.39 -10.65
CA ALA A 91 2.07 0.92 -12.01
C ALA A 91 1.78 -0.15 -13.04
N VAL A 92 2.35 -1.36 -12.88
CA VAL A 92 2.10 -2.50 -13.76
C VAL A 92 0.62 -2.90 -13.71
N LEU A 93 0.05 -3.00 -12.52
CA LEU A 93 -1.35 -3.35 -12.35
C LEU A 93 -2.27 -2.33 -13.02
N GLN A 94 -1.98 -1.05 -12.90
CA GLN A 94 -2.75 0.00 -13.57
C GLN A 94 -2.65 -0.11 -15.09
N GLN A 95 -1.47 -0.39 -15.62
CA GLN A 95 -1.27 -0.55 -17.06
C GLN A 95 -2.05 -1.75 -17.62
N GLN A 96 -2.12 -2.84 -16.86
CA GLN A 96 -2.73 -4.07 -17.33
C GLN A 96 -4.24 -4.13 -17.11
N PHE A 97 -4.76 -3.49 -16.06
CA PHE A 97 -6.15 -3.66 -15.63
C PHE A 97 -6.99 -2.38 -15.65
N CYS A 98 -6.37 -1.22 -15.84
CA CYS A 98 -7.08 0.06 -15.95
C CYS A 98 -6.85 0.75 -17.31
#